data_bae01636f6c8bdce76b1e09e2ba4792c
#
_entry.id   bae01636f6c8bdce76b1e09e2ba4792c
#
_cell.length_a   1.000
_cell.length_b   1.000
_cell.length_c   1.000
_cell.angle_alpha   90.00
_cell.angle_beta   90.00
_cell.angle_gamma   90.00
#
_symmetry.space_group_name_H-M   'P 1'
#
loop_
_entity.id
_entity.type
_entity.pdbx_description
1 polymer ?
#
loop_
_entity_poly.entity_id
_entity_poly.type
_entity_poly.pdbx_seq_one_letter_code
_entity_poly.pdbx_strand_id
1 'polypeptide(L)'
;GCGWGPIALTLALASRHATVHALDVNERALDLTRRNAAALGLERVTATTADGIPDDVRFDLIWSNPPIRVGKAVLHDLLRTWLPRLAPGGVAYLVVQKNLGSDSLQRWIESELGMPCGRFASSKGFRVLEVRTP
;
A
#
# COMPACT_ATOMS: atom_id res chain seq x y z
N GLY A 1 4.06 -0.03 6.07
CA GLY A 1 3.86 -0.92 7.18
C GLY A 1 3.46 -2.33 6.80
N CYS A 2 4.41 -3.18 6.38
CA CYS A 2 4.08 -4.57 5.99
C CYS A 2 3.93 -5.51 7.21
N GLY A 3 4.40 -5.12 8.39
CA GLY A 3 4.40 -5.98 9.56
C GLY A 3 5.14 -7.29 9.32
N TRP A 4 4.52 -8.44 9.67
CA TRP A 4 5.11 -9.75 9.36
C TRP A 4 4.80 -10.23 7.93
N GLY A 5 4.16 -9.41 7.12
CA GLY A 5 3.98 -9.59 5.69
C GLY A 5 2.66 -10.19 5.23
N PRO A 6 1.54 -10.10 5.97
CA PRO A 6 0.31 -10.81 5.58
C PRO A 6 -0.22 -10.38 4.22
N ILE A 7 -0.25 -9.09 3.93
CA ILE A 7 -0.72 -8.59 2.63
C ILE A 7 0.25 -8.96 1.51
N ALA A 8 1.55 -8.71 1.72
CA ALA A 8 2.58 -8.98 0.72
C ALA A 8 2.64 -10.47 0.37
N LEU A 9 2.60 -11.34 1.37
CA LEU A 9 2.65 -12.77 1.16
C LEU A 9 1.38 -13.29 0.48
N THR A 10 0.22 -12.76 0.85
CA THR A 10 -1.04 -13.11 0.20
C THR A 10 -1.04 -12.71 -1.28
N LEU A 11 -0.56 -11.51 -1.61
CA LEU A 11 -0.42 -11.06 -3.00
C LEU A 11 0.52 -11.97 -3.79
N ALA A 12 1.65 -12.34 -3.20
CA ALA A 12 2.62 -13.21 -3.85
C ALA A 12 2.09 -14.64 -4.07
N LEU A 13 1.31 -15.16 -3.12
CA LEU A 13 0.66 -16.48 -3.25
C LEU A 13 -0.44 -16.46 -4.32
N ALA A 14 -1.19 -15.35 -4.41
CA ALA A 14 -2.26 -15.20 -5.40
C ALA A 14 -1.72 -15.01 -6.82
N SER A 15 -0.52 -14.42 -6.96
CA SER A 15 0.10 -14.19 -8.26
C SER A 15 1.59 -14.51 -8.20
N ARG A 16 1.94 -15.74 -8.54
CA ARG A 16 3.31 -16.27 -8.44
C ARG A 16 4.32 -15.58 -9.35
N HIS A 17 3.85 -14.92 -10.39
CA HIS A 17 4.72 -14.19 -11.33
C HIS A 17 4.90 -12.72 -10.94
N ALA A 18 4.16 -12.23 -9.98
CA ALA A 18 4.27 -10.84 -9.53
C ALA A 18 5.54 -10.62 -8.70
N THR A 19 6.19 -9.47 -8.91
CA THR A 19 7.22 -8.99 -8.00
C THR A 19 6.54 -8.15 -6.93
N VAL A 20 6.72 -8.51 -5.67
CA VAL A 20 6.08 -7.85 -4.54
C VAL A 20 7.14 -7.12 -3.70
N HIS A 21 6.93 -5.83 -3.49
CA HIS A 21 7.75 -5.02 -2.60
C HIS A 21 6.99 -4.80 -1.29
N ALA A 22 7.48 -5.36 -0.20
CA ALA A 22 6.91 -5.19 1.13
C ALA A 22 7.73 -4.12 1.88
N LEU A 23 7.07 -3.03 2.27
CA LEU A 23 7.75 -1.88 2.86
C LEU A 23 7.41 -1.73 4.34
N ASP A 24 8.43 -1.46 5.14
CA ASP A 24 8.28 -1.03 6.51
C ASP A 24 9.51 -0.22 6.93
N VAL A 25 9.34 0.63 7.95
CA VAL A 25 10.46 1.33 8.58
C VAL A 25 11.13 0.49 9.67
N ASN A 26 10.47 -0.57 10.13
CA ASN A 26 10.92 -1.43 11.21
C ASN A 26 11.67 -2.64 10.65
N GLU A 27 12.96 -2.72 10.93
CA GLU A 27 13.82 -3.83 10.46
C GLU A 27 13.35 -5.20 10.96
N ARG A 28 12.77 -5.28 12.16
CA ARG A 28 12.24 -6.53 12.69
C ARG A 28 11.05 -7.01 11.85
N ALA A 29 10.16 -6.11 11.45
CA ALA A 29 9.04 -6.44 10.57
C ALA A 29 9.53 -6.93 9.21
N LEU A 30 10.53 -6.28 8.64
CA LEU A 30 11.14 -6.68 7.37
C LEU A 30 11.79 -8.06 7.48
N ASP A 31 12.49 -8.35 8.57
CA ASP A 31 13.10 -9.65 8.79
C ASP A 31 12.07 -10.75 8.92
N LEU A 32 10.97 -10.51 9.64
CA LEU A 32 9.86 -11.46 9.73
C LEU A 32 9.23 -11.74 8.37
N THR A 33 9.02 -10.70 7.56
CA THR A 33 8.50 -10.85 6.21
C THR A 33 9.42 -11.70 5.33
N ARG A 34 10.74 -11.45 5.40
CA ARG A 34 11.74 -12.23 4.67
C ARG A 34 11.72 -13.70 5.07
N ARG A 35 11.66 -13.99 6.38
CA ARG A 35 11.60 -15.35 6.90
C ARG A 35 10.34 -16.07 6.48
N ASN A 36 9.20 -15.40 6.56
CA ASN A 36 7.92 -15.98 6.16
C ASN A 36 7.88 -16.24 4.64
N ALA A 37 8.41 -15.33 3.84
CA ALA A 37 8.51 -15.53 2.40
C ALA A 37 9.39 -16.74 2.05
N ALA A 38 10.54 -16.87 2.70
CA ALA A 38 11.44 -18.00 2.51
C ALA A 38 10.77 -19.32 2.89
N ALA A 39 10.05 -19.36 4.01
CA ALA A 39 9.33 -20.54 4.46
C ALA A 39 8.25 -20.98 3.48
N LEU A 40 7.64 -20.04 2.75
CA LEU A 40 6.62 -20.31 1.75
C LEU A 40 7.18 -20.49 0.33
N GLY A 41 8.47 -20.39 0.15
CA GLY A 41 9.11 -20.49 -1.17
C GLY A 41 8.80 -19.32 -2.11
N LEU A 42 8.53 -18.13 -1.58
CA LEU A 42 8.17 -16.94 -2.34
C LEU A 42 9.41 -16.10 -2.66
N GLU A 43 10.07 -16.38 -3.77
CA GLU A 43 11.35 -15.74 -4.13
C GLU A 43 11.19 -14.31 -4.65
N ARG A 44 10.00 -13.91 -5.08
CA ARG A 44 9.74 -12.59 -5.68
C ARG A 44 9.22 -11.55 -4.68
N VAL A 45 9.28 -11.84 -3.40
CA VAL A 45 8.96 -10.89 -2.34
C VAL A 45 10.25 -10.24 -1.85
N THR A 46 10.33 -8.92 -1.97
CA THR A 46 11.44 -8.11 -1.44
C THR A 46 10.92 -7.26 -0.30
N ALA A 47 11.40 -7.50 0.91
CA ALA A 47 11.07 -6.70 2.08
C ALA A 47 12.18 -5.68 2.32
N THR A 48 11.85 -4.40 2.26
CA THR A 48 12.83 -3.33 2.34
C THR A 48 12.23 -2.04 2.90
N THR A 49 13.09 -1.11 3.28
CA THR A 49 12.69 0.28 3.53
C THR A 49 12.43 0.98 2.19
N ALA A 50 11.81 2.16 2.25
CA ALA A 50 11.43 2.89 1.03
C ALA A 50 12.59 3.21 0.10
N ASP A 51 13.76 3.48 0.65
CA ASP A 51 14.97 3.80 -0.10
C ASP A 51 15.59 2.59 -0.83
N GLY A 52 15.12 1.39 -0.52
CA GLY A 52 15.54 0.17 -1.23
C GLY A 52 14.81 -0.05 -2.56
N ILE A 53 13.85 0.80 -2.93
CA ILE A 53 13.13 0.72 -4.20
C ILE A 53 13.63 1.83 -5.13
N PRO A 54 14.14 1.48 -6.33
CA PRO A 54 14.54 2.50 -7.32
C PRO A 54 13.40 3.45 -7.68
N ASP A 55 13.73 4.72 -7.91
CA ASP A 55 12.75 5.77 -8.18
C ASP A 55 11.95 5.58 -9.47
N ASP A 56 12.49 4.83 -10.42
CA ASP A 56 11.86 4.57 -11.71
C ASP A 56 10.86 3.40 -11.68
N VAL A 57 10.77 2.68 -10.57
CA VAL A 57 9.81 1.58 -10.44
C VAL A 57 8.39 2.13 -10.38
N ARG A 58 7.50 1.57 -11.18
CA ARG A 58 6.06 1.86 -11.18
C ARG A 58 5.29 0.60 -10.83
N PHE A 59 4.16 0.76 -10.16
CA PHE A 59 3.40 -0.34 -9.59
C PHE A 59 2.07 -0.53 -10.33
N ASP A 60 1.74 -1.76 -10.64
CA ASP A 60 0.41 -2.11 -11.15
C ASP A 60 -0.61 -2.14 -10.03
N LEU A 61 -0.18 -2.46 -8.82
CA LEU A 61 -1.01 -2.54 -7.63
C LEU A 61 -0.26 -2.02 -6.41
N ILE A 62 -0.93 -1.14 -5.67
CA ILE A 62 -0.51 -0.75 -4.33
C ILE A 62 -1.61 -1.16 -3.36
N TRP A 63 -1.25 -1.85 -2.30
CA TRP A 63 -2.20 -2.20 -1.24
C TRP A 63 -1.65 -1.70 0.08
N SER A 64 -2.43 -0.91 0.80
CA SER A 64 -1.99 -0.34 2.07
C SER A 64 -3.12 -0.23 3.09
N ASN A 65 -2.75 -0.44 4.34
CA ASN A 65 -3.50 0.04 5.49
C ASN A 65 -2.69 1.21 6.05
N PRO A 66 -2.94 2.45 5.58
CA PRO A 66 -2.07 3.56 5.89
C PRO A 66 -2.16 3.98 7.37
N PRO A 67 -1.07 4.52 7.95
CA PRO A 67 -1.01 4.86 9.38
C PRO A 67 -1.74 6.18 9.66
N ILE A 68 -3.06 6.15 9.80
CA ILE A 68 -3.88 7.36 10.00
C ILE A 68 -3.59 8.03 11.34
N ARG A 69 -3.21 7.24 12.36
CA ARG A 69 -2.99 7.75 13.72
C ARG A 69 -1.71 8.57 13.89
N VAL A 70 -0.80 8.54 12.92
CA VAL A 70 0.44 9.34 12.96
C VAL A 70 0.22 10.80 12.55
N GLY A 71 -1.00 11.17 12.17
CA GLY A 71 -1.36 12.52 11.77
C GLY A 71 -1.51 12.70 10.27
N LYS A 72 -2.29 13.73 9.90
CA LYS A 72 -2.61 13.99 8.49
C LYS A 72 -1.39 14.32 7.64
N ALA A 73 -0.44 15.08 8.18
CA ALA A 73 0.74 15.49 7.42
C ALA A 73 1.58 14.29 7.00
N VAL A 74 1.83 13.35 7.91
CA VAL A 74 2.60 12.14 7.63
C VAL A 74 1.85 11.26 6.63
N LEU A 75 0.55 11.08 6.81
CA LEU A 75 -0.29 10.32 5.91
C LEU A 75 -0.28 10.91 4.50
N HIS A 76 -0.46 12.22 4.38
CA HIS A 76 -0.48 12.91 3.09
C HIS A 76 0.88 12.81 2.38
N ASP A 77 1.98 12.96 3.10
CA ASP A 77 3.32 12.82 2.53
C ASP A 77 3.57 11.41 2.00
N LEU A 78 3.13 10.39 2.74
CA LEU A 78 3.22 9.00 2.32
C LEU A 78 2.44 8.78 1.02
N LEU A 79 1.22 9.27 0.93
CA LEU A 79 0.40 9.12 -0.27
C LEU A 79 0.94 9.93 -1.46
N ARG A 80 1.47 11.14 -1.22
CA ARG A 80 2.14 11.93 -2.26
C ARG A 80 3.36 11.22 -2.84
N THR A 81 4.05 10.46 -2.02
CA THR A 81 5.24 9.71 -2.44
C THR A 81 4.87 8.50 -3.29
N TRP A 82 3.84 7.75 -2.90
CA TRP A 82 3.60 6.44 -3.47
C TRP A 82 2.49 6.38 -4.52
N LEU A 83 1.38 7.10 -4.34
CA LEU A 83 0.27 7.01 -5.29
C LEU A 83 0.64 7.46 -6.71
N PRO A 84 1.45 8.52 -6.91
CA PRO A 84 1.88 8.88 -8.27
C PRO A 84 2.77 7.84 -8.95
N ARG A 85 3.26 6.86 -8.21
CA ARG A 85 4.08 5.77 -8.75
C ARG A 85 3.26 4.59 -9.28
N LEU A 86 1.94 4.72 -9.34
CA LEU A 86 1.11 3.77 -10.07
C LEU A 86 1.43 3.82 -11.56
N ALA A 87 1.57 2.65 -12.17
CA ALA A 87 1.72 2.53 -13.62
C ALA A 87 0.43 2.95 -14.32
N PRO A 88 0.47 3.32 -15.62
CA PRO A 88 -0.74 3.53 -16.39
C PRO A 88 -1.67 2.33 -16.28
N GLY A 89 -2.94 2.57 -15.92
CA GLY A 89 -3.90 1.50 -15.65
C GLY A 89 -3.76 0.83 -14.29
N GLY A 90 -2.82 1.26 -13.46
CA GLY A 90 -2.61 0.73 -12.12
C GLY A 90 -3.68 1.17 -11.13
N VAL A 91 -3.79 0.44 -10.02
CA VAL A 91 -4.78 0.68 -8.99
C VAL A 91 -4.18 0.56 -7.60
N ALA A 92 -4.62 1.43 -6.69
CA ALA A 92 -4.28 1.34 -5.27
C ALA A 92 -5.53 1.09 -4.45
N TYR A 93 -5.41 0.20 -3.47
CA TYR A 93 -6.45 -0.05 -2.48
C TYR A 93 -5.95 0.38 -1.11
N LEU A 94 -6.70 1.29 -0.47
CA LEU A 94 -6.37 1.81 0.85
C LEU A 94 -7.46 1.39 1.84
N VAL A 95 -7.08 0.66 2.86
CA VAL A 95 -8.01 0.22 3.92
C VAL A 95 -7.98 1.26 5.03
N VAL A 96 -9.12 1.91 5.26
CA VAL A 96 -9.23 3.05 6.19
C VAL A 96 -10.42 2.85 7.12
N GLN A 97 -10.27 3.19 8.40
CA GLN A 97 -11.39 3.21 9.32
C GLN A 97 -12.34 4.37 8.99
N LYS A 98 -13.65 4.08 8.93
CA LYS A 98 -14.67 5.09 8.58
C LYS A 98 -14.66 6.29 9.53
N ASN A 99 -14.50 6.04 10.81
CA ASN A 99 -14.53 7.09 11.85
C ASN A 99 -13.23 7.87 11.96
N LEU A 100 -12.19 7.54 11.19
CA LEU A 100 -10.91 8.22 11.17
C LEU A 100 -10.69 9.07 9.90
N GLY A 101 -11.78 9.48 9.24
CA GLY A 101 -11.70 10.44 8.15
C GLY A 101 -11.58 9.84 6.75
N SER A 102 -12.20 8.68 6.49
CA SER A 102 -12.16 8.06 5.16
C SER A 102 -12.73 8.97 4.06
N ASP A 103 -13.82 9.69 4.34
CA ASP A 103 -14.42 10.62 3.36
C ASP A 103 -13.52 11.82 3.09
N SER A 104 -12.90 12.35 4.14
CA SER A 104 -11.93 13.45 4.05
C SER A 104 -10.70 13.04 3.24
N LEU A 105 -10.20 11.84 3.46
CA LEU A 105 -9.07 11.30 2.72
C LEU A 105 -9.40 11.12 1.22
N GLN A 106 -10.58 10.61 0.92
CA GLN A 106 -11.05 10.46 -0.46
C GLN A 106 -11.06 11.80 -1.18
N ARG A 107 -11.64 12.83 -0.58
CA ARG A 107 -11.69 14.19 -1.15
C ARG A 107 -10.29 14.76 -1.33
N TRP A 108 -9.41 14.55 -0.36
CA TRP A 108 -8.02 15.03 -0.43
C TRP A 108 -7.27 14.42 -1.61
N ILE A 109 -7.39 13.11 -1.82
CA ILE A 109 -6.74 12.42 -2.94
C ILE A 109 -7.24 12.98 -4.27
N GLU A 110 -8.55 13.17 -4.41
CA GLU A 110 -9.14 13.70 -5.63
C GLU A 110 -8.70 15.15 -5.90
N SER A 111 -8.69 16.00 -4.88
CA SER A 111 -8.40 17.42 -5.05
C SER A 111 -6.91 17.74 -5.12
N GLU A 112 -6.10 17.11 -4.27
CA GLU A 112 -4.68 17.44 -4.16
C GLU A 112 -3.77 16.62 -5.08
N LEU A 113 -4.13 15.36 -5.33
CA LEU A 113 -3.37 14.48 -6.20
C LEU A 113 -3.97 14.38 -7.61
N GLY A 114 -5.19 14.87 -7.80
CA GLY A 114 -5.87 14.79 -9.09
C GLY A 114 -6.13 13.37 -9.56
N MET A 115 -6.22 12.41 -8.63
CA MET A 115 -6.40 11.00 -8.95
C MET A 115 -7.82 10.56 -8.63
N PRO A 116 -8.49 9.83 -9.55
CA PRO A 116 -9.82 9.28 -9.26
C PRO A 116 -9.78 8.38 -8.02
N CYS A 117 -10.65 8.66 -7.06
CA CYS A 117 -10.73 7.91 -5.81
C CYS A 117 -12.19 7.61 -5.48
N GLY A 118 -12.52 6.33 -5.42
CA GLY A 118 -13.87 5.85 -5.13
C GLY A 118 -13.91 4.91 -3.96
N ARG A 119 -15.12 4.56 -3.53
CA ARG A 119 -15.35 3.56 -2.50
C ARG A 119 -15.48 2.20 -3.17
N PHE A 120 -14.53 1.31 -2.90
CA PHE A 120 -14.55 -0.04 -3.46
C PHE A 120 -15.39 -0.98 -2.62
N ALA A 121 -15.22 -0.93 -1.30
CA ALA A 121 -15.93 -1.79 -0.36
C ALA A 121 -16.05 -1.13 1.01
N SER A 122 -16.95 -1.67 1.84
CA SER A 122 -17.20 -1.16 3.17
C SER A 122 -17.65 -2.31 4.06
N SER A 123 -17.05 -2.50 5.22
CA SER A 123 -17.39 -3.57 6.15
C SER A 123 -16.94 -3.24 7.56
N LYS A 124 -17.79 -3.49 8.56
CA LYS A 124 -17.46 -3.46 9.99
C LYS A 124 -16.64 -2.23 10.43
N GLY A 125 -17.03 -1.03 9.98
CA GLY A 125 -16.33 0.19 10.34
C GLY A 125 -15.11 0.53 9.48
N PHE A 126 -14.74 -0.33 8.54
CA PHE A 126 -13.67 -0.07 7.57
C PHE A 126 -14.24 0.26 6.20
N ARG A 127 -13.47 1.03 5.45
CA ARG A 127 -13.75 1.34 4.05
C ARG A 127 -12.51 1.10 3.23
N VAL A 128 -12.69 0.50 2.05
CA VAL A 128 -11.61 0.35 1.08
C VAL A 128 -11.79 1.43 0.02
N LEU A 129 -10.80 2.30 -0.10
CA LEU A 129 -10.75 3.31 -1.15
C LEU A 129 -9.98 2.75 -2.34
N GLU A 130 -10.51 2.94 -3.54
CA GLU A 130 -9.86 2.56 -4.78
C GLU A 130 -9.34 3.82 -5.47
N VAL A 131 -8.03 3.90 -5.68
CA VAL A 131 -7.37 5.02 -6.35
C VAL A 131 -6.81 4.54 -7.67
N ARG A 132 -7.09 5.26 -8.74
CA ARG A 132 -6.61 4.91 -10.07
C ARG A 132 -5.73 5.99 -10.66
N THR A 133 -4.90 5.60 -11.61
CA THR A 133 -4.13 6.53 -12.43
C THR A 133 -5.10 7.43 -13.21
N PRO A 134 -4.83 8.75 -13.29
CA PRO A 134 -5.65 9.68 -14.04
C PRO A 134 -5.81 9.32 -15.51
#